data_b84750249e117cf8018f17ac7e7b7917
#
_entry.id   b84750249e117cf8018f17ac7e7b7917
#
_cell.length_a   1.000
_cell.length_b   1.000
_cell.length_c   1.000
_cell.angle_alpha   90.00
_cell.angle_beta   90.00
_cell.angle_gamma   90.00
#
_symmetry.space_group_name_H-M   'P 1'
#
loop_
_entity.id
_entity.type
_entity.pdbx_description
1 polymer ?
#
loop_
_entity_poly.entity_id
_entity_poly.type
_entity_poly.pdbx_seq_one_letter_code
_entity_poly.pdbx_strand_id
1 'polypeptide(L)'
;MIRRPPRSTLSSSSAASDVYKRQTLGYDGKGQYKLNSKKDISNEIDFSKEYILEKFINLKKEISVIITRFGNQKYEIYEPIENVHEDQILKHSKIPADVSKAIIIKSTEWSKKIVEDLDYIGTLCVEFFIDKNDNLYANEIAPRVHNSGHLTINSHNISQFENHVRAVCGLEKIKTKKIYNAKMINLIGDDILIYRDKKFSENEFFFDYLKKDIKNKRKMGHITIIEK
;
A
#
# COMPACT_ATOMS: atom_id res chain seq x y z
N MET A 1 4.46 -15.83 -22.19
CA MET A 1 5.09 -14.68 -22.87
C MET A 1 4.12 -13.51 -22.74
N ILE A 2 4.34 -12.59 -21.79
CA ILE A 2 3.49 -11.42 -21.56
C ILE A 2 3.82 -10.40 -22.65
N ARG A 3 2.84 -10.04 -23.48
CA ARG A 3 3.00 -9.03 -24.53
C ARG A 3 3.19 -7.65 -23.89
N ARG A 4 4.25 -6.94 -24.29
CA ARG A 4 4.52 -5.55 -23.88
C ARG A 4 3.37 -4.65 -24.35
N PRO A 5 2.87 -3.71 -23.52
CA PRO A 5 1.93 -2.71 -23.99
C PRO A 5 2.60 -1.77 -25.00
N PRO A 6 1.85 -1.17 -25.95
CA PRO A 6 2.39 -0.28 -26.95
C PRO A 6 2.97 0.99 -26.31
N ARG A 7 4.10 1.47 -26.86
CA ARG A 7 4.70 2.77 -26.48
C ARG A 7 3.70 3.89 -26.70
N SER A 8 3.32 4.59 -25.62
CA SER A 8 2.54 5.82 -25.74
C SER A 8 3.43 6.93 -26.28
N THR A 9 3.05 7.47 -27.43
CA THR A 9 3.62 8.71 -27.98
C THR A 9 3.18 9.88 -27.11
N LEU A 10 4.14 10.71 -26.69
CA LEU A 10 3.93 11.94 -25.94
C LEU A 10 2.99 12.88 -26.71
N SER A 11 1.76 13.05 -26.26
CA SER A 11 0.91 14.15 -26.69
C SER A 11 1.23 15.38 -25.83
N SER A 12 1.48 16.51 -26.50
CA SER A 12 1.73 17.81 -25.85
C SER A 12 0.46 18.29 -25.16
N SER A 13 0.37 18.19 -23.85
CA SER A 13 -0.59 18.92 -23.04
C SER A 13 0.09 19.69 -21.93
N SER A 14 -0.40 20.90 -21.75
CA SER A 14 0.03 21.98 -20.87
C SER A 14 0.26 21.58 -19.41
N ALA A 15 1.37 22.05 -18.83
CA ALA A 15 1.60 22.41 -17.42
C ALA A 15 0.99 21.51 -16.34
N ALA A 16 1.21 20.19 -16.42
CA ALA A 16 1.04 19.31 -15.27
C ALA A 16 2.40 18.70 -14.96
N SER A 17 2.82 18.76 -13.70
CA SER A 17 4.01 18.03 -13.27
C SER A 17 3.75 16.54 -13.41
N ASP A 18 4.69 15.81 -14.01
CA ASP A 18 4.63 14.37 -14.22
C ASP A 18 5.62 13.67 -13.27
N VAL A 19 5.40 12.39 -13.02
CA VAL A 19 6.29 11.57 -12.21
C VAL A 19 6.85 10.44 -13.05
N TYR A 20 8.18 10.30 -13.08
CA TYR A 20 8.84 9.12 -13.62
C TYR A 20 9.05 8.10 -12.51
N LYS A 21 8.54 6.89 -12.70
CA LYS A 21 8.77 5.76 -11.81
C LYS A 21 9.56 4.67 -12.52
N ARG A 22 10.56 4.10 -11.84
CA ARG A 22 11.25 2.89 -12.33
C ARG A 22 10.27 1.73 -12.42
N GLN A 23 10.33 0.95 -13.51
CA GLN A 23 9.53 -0.27 -13.66
C GLN A 23 10.02 -1.40 -12.75
N THR A 24 11.32 -1.43 -12.43
CA THR A 24 11.93 -2.47 -11.61
C THR A 24 12.83 -1.89 -10.55
N LEU A 25 12.92 -2.56 -9.37
CA LEU A 25 13.79 -2.17 -8.25
C LEU A 25 13.48 -0.79 -7.65
N GLY A 26 12.30 -0.21 -7.87
CA GLY A 26 11.79 0.95 -7.17
C GLY A 26 11.07 0.53 -5.88
N TYR A 27 11.42 1.14 -4.73
CA TYR A 27 10.75 0.95 -3.45
C TYR A 27 10.98 2.16 -2.55
N ASP A 28 10.01 2.44 -1.67
CA ASP A 28 10.08 3.58 -0.73
C ASP A 28 10.56 4.88 -1.43
N GLY A 29 9.98 5.20 -2.60
CA GLY A 29 10.28 6.39 -3.41
C GLY A 29 11.61 6.38 -4.18
N LYS A 30 12.41 5.34 -4.06
CA LYS A 30 13.65 5.21 -4.84
C LYS A 30 13.35 4.99 -6.32
N GLY A 31 13.95 5.83 -7.17
CA GLY A 31 13.74 5.79 -8.62
C GLY A 31 12.44 6.46 -9.08
N GLN A 32 11.85 7.31 -8.26
CA GLN A 32 10.77 8.21 -8.63
C GLN A 32 11.33 9.63 -8.79
N TYR A 33 10.98 10.29 -9.90
CA TYR A 33 11.43 11.65 -10.22
C TYR A 33 10.21 12.49 -10.56
N LYS A 34 10.02 13.57 -9.80
CA LYS A 34 8.97 14.55 -10.09
C LYS A 34 9.48 15.54 -11.12
N LEU A 35 8.77 15.65 -12.22
CA LEU A 35 9.08 16.61 -13.27
C LEU A 35 8.12 17.79 -13.19
N ASN A 36 8.64 18.99 -13.03
CA ASN A 36 7.87 20.22 -13.11
C ASN A 36 7.97 20.86 -14.50
N SER A 37 8.97 20.48 -15.29
CA SER A 37 9.22 20.99 -16.63
C SER A 37 9.98 19.97 -17.49
N LYS A 38 9.98 20.18 -18.82
CA LYS A 38 10.80 19.37 -19.74
C LYS A 38 12.31 19.46 -19.46
N LYS A 39 12.78 20.53 -18.81
CA LYS A 39 14.20 20.72 -18.48
C LYS A 39 14.68 19.78 -17.37
N ASP A 40 13.77 19.30 -16.53
CA ASP A 40 14.10 18.40 -15.41
C ASP A 40 14.46 17.00 -15.91
N ILE A 41 14.07 16.67 -17.17
CA ILE A 41 14.30 15.36 -17.78
C ILE A 41 15.79 15.07 -17.99
N SER A 42 16.61 16.10 -18.24
CA SER A 42 18.01 15.92 -18.69
C SER A 42 19.02 15.70 -17.57
N ASN A 43 18.69 16.02 -16.32
CA ASN A 43 19.70 16.09 -15.24
C ASN A 43 19.61 14.97 -14.19
N GLU A 44 18.46 14.27 -14.08
CA GLU A 44 18.23 13.30 -13.00
C GLU A 44 17.88 11.90 -13.48
N ILE A 45 17.52 11.73 -14.76
CA ILE A 45 17.02 10.47 -15.28
C ILE A 45 18.12 9.69 -16.00
N ASP A 46 18.41 8.51 -15.49
CA ASP A 46 19.31 7.55 -16.12
C ASP A 46 18.57 6.78 -17.24
N PHE A 47 18.64 7.30 -18.45
CA PHE A 47 17.97 6.69 -19.63
C PHE A 47 18.46 5.27 -20.01
N SER A 48 19.46 4.73 -19.30
CA SER A 48 19.81 3.30 -19.45
C SER A 48 18.78 2.38 -18.79
N LYS A 49 17.83 2.93 -18.01
CA LYS A 49 16.79 2.21 -17.29
C LYS A 49 15.42 2.46 -17.87
N GLU A 50 14.51 1.53 -17.65
CA GLU A 50 13.11 1.67 -18.06
C GLU A 50 12.32 2.43 -17.01
N TYR A 51 11.51 3.39 -17.43
CA TYR A 51 10.64 4.21 -16.60
C TYR A 51 9.22 4.24 -17.15
N ILE A 52 8.27 4.45 -16.26
CA ILE A 52 6.89 4.81 -16.59
C ILE A 52 6.72 6.31 -16.30
N LEU A 53 6.15 7.03 -17.25
CA LEU A 53 5.72 8.42 -17.04
C LEU A 53 4.27 8.41 -16.60
N GLU A 54 4.01 8.93 -15.41
CA GLU A 54 2.68 9.03 -14.83
C GLU A 54 2.30 10.49 -14.59
N LYS A 55 1.03 10.81 -14.79
CA LYS A 55 0.51 12.13 -14.42
C LYS A 55 0.61 12.34 -12.92
N PHE A 56 1.13 13.50 -12.50
CA PHE A 56 1.14 13.87 -11.10
C PHE A 56 -0.30 14.08 -10.59
N ILE A 57 -0.66 13.37 -9.51
CA ILE A 57 -1.99 13.48 -8.89
C ILE A 57 -1.92 14.51 -7.75
N ASN A 58 -2.80 15.51 -7.79
CA ASN A 58 -2.97 16.44 -6.68
C ASN A 58 -3.74 15.74 -5.56
N LEU A 59 -2.98 15.13 -4.67
CA LEU A 59 -3.43 14.16 -3.70
C LEU A 59 -4.31 14.80 -2.61
N LYS A 60 -5.44 14.17 -2.30
CA LYS A 60 -6.28 14.41 -1.13
C LYS A 60 -6.04 13.37 -0.06
N LYS A 61 -6.06 12.08 -0.46
CA LYS A 61 -5.84 10.93 0.42
C LYS A 61 -5.19 9.77 -0.34
N GLU A 62 -4.55 8.91 0.41
CA GLU A 62 -4.08 7.60 -0.05
C GLU A 62 -4.82 6.51 0.71
N ILE A 63 -5.25 5.48 -0.02
CA ILE A 63 -5.85 4.29 0.60
C ILE A 63 -5.24 3.03 0.02
N SER A 64 -5.34 1.94 0.76
CA SER A 64 -5.03 0.60 0.28
C SER A 64 -6.17 -0.36 0.57
N VAL A 65 -6.39 -1.31 -0.33
CA VAL A 65 -7.32 -2.43 -0.17
C VAL A 65 -6.51 -3.71 -0.12
N ILE A 66 -6.65 -4.44 0.98
CA ILE A 66 -6.09 -5.77 1.15
C ILE A 66 -7.14 -6.79 0.73
N ILE A 67 -6.81 -7.60 -0.25
CA ILE A 67 -7.67 -8.67 -0.75
C ILE A 67 -6.90 -9.99 -0.75
N THR A 68 -7.56 -11.06 -0.33
CA THR A 68 -7.04 -12.42 -0.44
C THR A 68 -7.96 -13.22 -1.34
N ARG A 69 -7.41 -13.77 -2.43
CA ARG A 69 -8.09 -14.73 -3.28
C ARG A 69 -7.68 -16.14 -2.90
N PHE A 70 -8.67 -16.98 -2.70
CA PHE A 70 -8.53 -18.42 -2.48
C PHE A 70 -8.79 -19.17 -3.79
N GLY A 71 -8.44 -20.43 -3.85
CA GLY A 71 -8.94 -21.31 -4.89
C GLY A 71 -10.47 -21.24 -5.00
N ASN A 72 -11.05 -21.69 -6.13
CA ASN A 72 -12.48 -21.68 -6.39
C ASN A 72 -13.14 -20.29 -6.37
N GLN A 73 -12.42 -19.24 -6.76
CA GLN A 73 -12.92 -17.86 -6.88
C GLN A 73 -13.54 -17.30 -5.57
N LYS A 74 -13.08 -17.75 -4.41
CA LYS A 74 -13.48 -17.21 -3.12
C LYS A 74 -12.54 -16.07 -2.73
N TYR A 75 -13.09 -15.03 -2.09
CA TYR A 75 -12.35 -13.82 -1.69
C TYR A 75 -12.63 -13.48 -0.23
N GLU A 76 -11.64 -12.89 0.43
CA GLU A 76 -11.77 -12.11 1.65
C GLU A 76 -11.15 -10.74 1.42
N ILE A 77 -11.87 -9.69 1.79
CA ILE A 77 -11.48 -8.30 1.54
C ILE A 77 -11.61 -7.54 2.85
N TYR A 78 -10.57 -6.80 3.21
CA TYR A 78 -10.60 -5.88 4.33
C TYR A 78 -11.17 -4.53 3.89
N GLU A 79 -11.81 -3.82 4.81
CA GLU A 79 -12.22 -2.43 4.55
C GLU A 79 -11.00 -1.61 4.09
N PRO A 80 -11.18 -0.60 3.22
CA PRO A 80 -10.08 0.26 2.82
C PRO A 80 -9.36 0.87 4.02
N ILE A 81 -8.04 0.92 3.93
CA ILE A 81 -7.12 1.43 4.94
C ILE A 81 -6.62 2.78 4.45
N GLU A 82 -6.78 3.83 5.23
CA GLU A 82 -6.20 5.15 4.95
C GLU A 82 -4.73 5.16 5.32
N ASN A 83 -3.88 5.70 4.44
CA ASN A 83 -2.44 5.71 4.60
C ASN A 83 -1.91 7.14 4.57
N VAL A 84 -0.88 7.39 5.37
CA VAL A 84 -0.13 8.65 5.37
C VAL A 84 1.34 8.32 5.19
N HIS A 85 1.93 8.85 4.11
CA HIS A 85 3.35 8.75 3.83
C HIS A 85 4.07 10.05 4.22
N GLU A 86 5.22 9.91 4.84
CA GLU A 86 6.16 10.99 5.11
C GLU A 86 7.48 10.62 4.45
N ASP A 87 8.08 11.53 3.70
CA ASP A 87 9.30 11.25 2.92
C ASP A 87 9.21 9.97 2.08
N GLN A 88 8.04 9.69 1.50
CA GLN A 88 7.73 8.49 0.69
C GLN A 88 7.76 7.17 1.47
N ILE A 89 7.77 7.22 2.79
CA ILE A 89 7.71 6.05 3.67
C ILE A 89 6.36 6.05 4.38
N LEU A 90 5.65 4.92 4.34
CA LEU A 90 4.40 4.77 5.08
C LEU A 90 4.64 4.96 6.57
N LYS A 91 4.07 6.04 7.14
CA LYS A 91 4.21 6.39 8.57
C LYS A 91 2.99 5.94 9.37
N HIS A 92 1.80 6.18 8.85
CA HIS A 92 0.55 5.84 9.54
C HIS A 92 -0.40 5.09 8.63
N SER A 93 -1.15 4.16 9.21
CA SER A 93 -2.31 3.50 8.58
C SER A 93 -3.48 3.48 9.54
N LYS A 94 -4.70 3.68 9.03
CA LYS A 94 -5.93 3.71 9.83
C LYS A 94 -7.03 2.90 9.15
N ILE A 95 -7.75 2.10 9.93
CA ILE A 95 -8.93 1.35 9.47
C ILE A 95 -10.13 1.63 10.40
N PRO A 96 -11.32 1.94 9.86
CA PRO A 96 -11.60 2.15 8.44
C PRO A 96 -11.01 3.45 7.91
N ALA A 97 -10.81 3.53 6.59
CA ALA A 97 -10.49 4.78 5.92
C ALA A 97 -11.69 5.74 6.01
N ASP A 98 -11.41 7.02 6.24
CA ASP A 98 -12.43 8.09 6.18
C ASP A 98 -12.63 8.53 4.73
N VAL A 99 -13.42 7.77 3.99
CA VAL A 99 -13.75 8.00 2.57
C VAL A 99 -15.22 7.71 2.29
N SER A 100 -15.73 8.25 1.18
CA SER A 100 -17.12 8.05 0.79
C SER A 100 -17.43 6.57 0.47
N LYS A 101 -18.68 6.18 0.66
CA LYS A 101 -19.16 4.84 0.31
C LYS A 101 -18.90 4.49 -1.16
N ALA A 102 -18.97 5.47 -2.07
CA ALA A 102 -18.66 5.28 -3.49
C ALA A 102 -17.20 4.88 -3.70
N ILE A 103 -16.25 5.50 -2.98
CA ILE A 103 -14.83 5.15 -3.02
C ILE A 103 -14.60 3.74 -2.46
N ILE A 104 -15.25 3.37 -1.36
CA ILE A 104 -15.15 2.03 -0.78
C ILE A 104 -15.57 0.98 -1.81
N ILE A 105 -16.75 1.14 -2.42
CA ILE A 105 -17.27 0.20 -3.42
C ILE A 105 -16.29 0.11 -4.60
N LYS A 106 -15.93 1.24 -5.21
CA LYS A 106 -15.09 1.30 -6.40
C LYS A 106 -13.70 0.70 -6.17
N SER A 107 -13.05 1.04 -5.07
CA SER A 107 -11.72 0.50 -4.74
C SER A 107 -11.74 -1.01 -4.50
N THR A 108 -12.80 -1.50 -3.86
CA THR A 108 -13.02 -2.94 -3.63
C THR A 108 -13.25 -3.70 -4.93
N GLU A 109 -14.12 -3.18 -5.80
CA GLU A 109 -14.41 -3.79 -7.11
C GLU A 109 -13.16 -3.82 -8.01
N TRP A 110 -12.39 -2.74 -8.05
CA TRP A 110 -11.16 -2.69 -8.82
C TRP A 110 -10.11 -3.67 -8.27
N SER A 111 -9.96 -3.76 -6.95
CA SER A 111 -9.05 -4.71 -6.33
C SER A 111 -9.43 -6.15 -6.64
N LYS A 112 -10.74 -6.46 -6.65
CA LYS A 112 -11.25 -7.76 -7.01
C LYS A 112 -10.94 -8.08 -8.48
N LYS A 113 -11.25 -7.16 -9.40
CA LYS A 113 -10.95 -7.33 -10.81
C LYS A 113 -9.45 -7.55 -11.06
N ILE A 114 -8.59 -6.78 -10.41
CA ILE A 114 -7.13 -6.90 -10.56
C ILE A 114 -6.65 -8.29 -10.14
N VAL A 115 -7.09 -8.80 -8.99
CA VAL A 115 -6.65 -10.12 -8.50
C VAL A 115 -7.18 -11.26 -9.37
N GLU A 116 -8.35 -11.09 -9.99
CA GLU A 116 -8.93 -12.01 -10.96
C GLU A 116 -8.14 -12.01 -12.27
N ASP A 117 -7.89 -10.82 -12.85
CA ASP A 117 -7.16 -10.67 -14.12
C ASP A 117 -5.71 -11.20 -14.02
N LEU A 118 -5.12 -11.13 -12.81
CA LEU A 118 -3.78 -11.69 -12.54
C LEU A 118 -3.80 -13.20 -12.25
N ASP A 119 -4.96 -13.81 -12.10
CA ASP A 119 -5.14 -15.21 -11.62
C ASP A 119 -4.32 -15.51 -10.36
N TYR A 120 -4.15 -14.49 -9.49
CA TYR A 120 -3.29 -14.58 -8.31
C TYR A 120 -4.02 -15.27 -7.15
N ILE A 121 -3.38 -16.27 -6.53
CA ILE A 121 -3.85 -16.91 -5.29
C ILE A 121 -2.97 -16.44 -4.12
N GLY A 122 -3.62 -15.93 -3.08
CA GLY A 122 -2.96 -15.34 -1.93
C GLY A 122 -3.44 -13.93 -1.63
N THR A 123 -2.76 -13.25 -0.73
CA THR A 123 -3.05 -11.86 -0.36
C THR A 123 -2.33 -10.90 -1.29
N LEU A 124 -3.07 -9.92 -1.78
CA LEU A 124 -2.60 -8.83 -2.64
C LEU A 124 -3.08 -7.50 -2.05
N CYS A 125 -2.27 -6.49 -2.15
CA CYS A 125 -2.61 -5.11 -1.83
C CYS A 125 -2.69 -4.28 -3.10
N VAL A 126 -3.74 -3.48 -3.23
CA VAL A 126 -3.84 -2.42 -4.23
C VAL A 126 -3.82 -1.08 -3.51
N GLU A 127 -2.88 -0.24 -3.87
CA GLU A 127 -2.80 1.14 -3.39
C GLU A 127 -3.50 2.09 -4.36
N PHE A 128 -4.22 3.05 -3.81
CA PHE A 128 -4.99 4.02 -4.57
C PHE A 128 -4.70 5.44 -4.10
N PHE A 129 -4.68 6.35 -5.06
CA PHE A 129 -4.74 7.78 -4.83
C PHE A 129 -6.17 8.31 -4.99
N ILE A 130 -6.54 9.25 -4.13
CA ILE A 130 -7.79 9.99 -4.23
C ILE A 130 -7.39 11.46 -4.41
N ASP A 131 -7.80 12.07 -5.52
CA ASP A 131 -7.55 13.48 -5.78
C ASP A 131 -8.54 14.41 -5.04
N LYS A 132 -8.35 15.72 -5.17
CA LYS A 132 -9.20 16.74 -4.54
C LYS A 132 -10.65 16.73 -5.06
N ASN A 133 -10.92 16.09 -6.20
CA ASN A 133 -12.25 15.94 -6.77
C ASN A 133 -12.89 14.60 -6.47
N ASP A 134 -12.32 13.82 -5.52
CA ASP A 134 -12.74 12.46 -5.16
C ASP A 134 -12.65 11.44 -6.32
N ASN A 135 -11.79 11.68 -7.29
CA ASN A 135 -11.46 10.68 -8.29
C ASN A 135 -10.48 9.66 -7.72
N LEU A 136 -10.74 8.38 -8.00
CA LEU A 136 -9.91 7.26 -7.58
C LEU A 136 -8.96 6.84 -8.71
N TYR A 137 -7.69 6.64 -8.39
CA TYR A 137 -6.63 6.16 -9.29
C TYR A 137 -5.90 5.00 -8.65
N ALA A 138 -5.70 3.90 -9.38
CA ALA A 138 -4.80 2.83 -8.94
C ALA A 138 -3.35 3.31 -9.06
N ASN A 139 -2.60 3.18 -7.99
CA ASN A 139 -1.20 3.61 -7.90
C ASN A 139 -0.24 2.43 -8.05
N GLU A 140 -0.36 1.45 -7.18
CA GLU A 140 0.57 0.34 -7.09
C GLU A 140 -0.13 -0.96 -6.70
N ILE A 141 0.41 -2.09 -7.17
CA ILE A 141 -0.04 -3.43 -6.81
C ILE A 141 1.12 -4.15 -6.13
N ALA A 142 0.88 -4.64 -4.92
CA ALA A 142 1.82 -5.48 -4.20
C ALA A 142 1.25 -6.91 -4.07
N PRO A 143 1.70 -7.88 -4.89
CA PRO A 143 1.20 -9.26 -4.84
C PRO A 143 1.81 -10.03 -3.65
N ARG A 144 1.55 -9.55 -2.47
CA ARG A 144 2.02 -10.05 -1.17
C ARG A 144 1.26 -9.39 -0.04
N VAL A 145 1.44 -9.88 1.18
CA VAL A 145 1.07 -9.14 2.40
C VAL A 145 1.73 -7.76 2.41
N HIS A 146 1.01 -6.75 2.90
CA HIS A 146 1.43 -5.35 2.81
C HIS A 146 1.55 -4.69 4.19
N ASN A 147 2.46 -3.72 4.31
CA ASN A 147 2.71 -3.04 5.57
C ASN A 147 1.47 -2.32 6.11
N SER A 148 0.67 -1.67 5.26
CA SER A 148 -0.58 -1.03 5.69
C SER A 148 -1.57 -2.01 6.33
N GLY A 149 -1.54 -3.29 5.93
CA GLY A 149 -2.41 -4.34 6.46
C GLY A 149 -1.92 -4.98 7.77
N HIS A 150 -0.78 -4.57 8.34
CA HIS A 150 -0.29 -5.17 9.60
C HIS A 150 -1.25 -4.92 10.77
N LEU A 151 -1.97 -3.80 10.76
CA LEU A 151 -3.00 -3.52 11.76
C LEU A 151 -4.11 -4.59 11.83
N THR A 152 -4.29 -5.40 10.77
CA THR A 152 -5.27 -6.49 10.76
C THR A 152 -4.98 -7.57 11.80
N ILE A 153 -3.74 -7.67 12.31
CA ILE A 153 -3.35 -8.60 13.37
C ILE A 153 -4.19 -8.36 14.63
N ASN A 154 -4.47 -7.09 14.96
CA ASN A 154 -5.13 -6.71 16.21
C ASN A 154 -6.56 -6.20 16.00
N SER A 155 -6.91 -5.77 14.78
CA SER A 155 -8.22 -5.16 14.48
C SER A 155 -9.27 -6.15 13.94
N HIS A 156 -8.84 -7.36 13.51
CA HIS A 156 -9.72 -8.35 12.88
C HIS A 156 -9.61 -9.73 13.54
N ASN A 157 -10.62 -10.56 13.32
CA ASN A 157 -10.63 -11.96 13.77
C ASN A 157 -9.59 -12.83 13.05
N ILE A 158 -9.15 -12.40 11.88
CA ILE A 158 -8.14 -13.07 11.06
C ILE A 158 -7.27 -12.01 10.37
N SER A 159 -5.95 -12.18 10.44
CA SER A 159 -5.00 -11.24 9.85
C SER A 159 -4.78 -11.50 8.36
N GLN A 160 -4.24 -10.50 7.66
CA GLN A 160 -3.79 -10.67 6.27
C GLN A 160 -2.77 -11.81 6.11
N PHE A 161 -1.93 -12.04 7.11
CA PHE A 161 -0.91 -13.09 7.10
C PHE A 161 -1.55 -14.47 7.13
N GLU A 162 -2.50 -14.67 8.04
CA GLU A 162 -3.20 -15.94 8.15
C GLU A 162 -4.05 -16.20 6.89
N ASN A 163 -4.76 -15.19 6.38
CA ASN A 163 -5.50 -15.33 5.12
C ASN A 163 -4.57 -15.70 3.96
N HIS A 164 -3.37 -15.10 3.90
CA HIS A 164 -2.37 -15.46 2.88
C HIS A 164 -1.96 -16.92 2.97
N VAL A 165 -1.56 -17.38 4.16
CA VAL A 165 -1.16 -18.77 4.40
C VAL A 165 -2.31 -19.72 4.06
N ARG A 166 -3.53 -19.43 4.51
CA ARG A 166 -4.71 -20.25 4.20
C ARG A 166 -4.92 -20.38 2.69
N ALA A 167 -4.81 -19.27 1.97
CA ALA A 167 -5.03 -19.26 0.53
C ALA A 167 -3.97 -20.08 -0.23
N VAL A 168 -2.69 -19.88 0.08
CA VAL A 168 -1.60 -20.56 -0.64
C VAL A 168 -1.47 -22.04 -0.25
N CYS A 169 -1.90 -22.42 0.96
CA CYS A 169 -1.93 -23.80 1.41
C CYS A 169 -3.24 -24.53 1.08
N GLY A 170 -4.17 -23.90 0.38
CA GLY A 170 -5.46 -24.50 0.02
C GLY A 170 -6.38 -24.78 1.22
N LEU A 171 -6.15 -24.10 2.37
CA LEU A 171 -6.99 -24.24 3.55
C LEU A 171 -8.33 -23.53 3.37
N GLU A 172 -9.32 -23.91 4.17
CA GLU A 172 -10.64 -23.33 4.12
C GLU A 172 -10.61 -21.83 4.47
N LYS A 173 -11.36 -21.05 3.70
CA LYS A 173 -11.57 -19.62 3.92
C LYS A 173 -12.33 -19.36 5.22
N ILE A 174 -11.84 -18.44 6.03
CA ILE A 174 -12.56 -17.91 7.19
C ILE A 174 -13.07 -16.51 6.83
N LYS A 175 -14.34 -16.23 7.16
CA LYS A 175 -14.91 -14.91 6.93
C LYS A 175 -14.20 -13.86 7.78
N THR A 176 -13.63 -12.88 7.11
CA THR A 176 -13.00 -11.72 7.75
C THR A 176 -14.03 -10.82 8.41
N LYS A 177 -13.81 -10.49 9.69
CA LYS A 177 -14.65 -9.57 10.47
C LYS A 177 -13.76 -8.57 11.18
N LYS A 178 -14.06 -7.29 11.05
CA LYS A 178 -13.45 -6.26 11.88
C LYS A 178 -14.01 -6.36 13.29
N ILE A 179 -13.13 -6.34 14.30
CA ILE A 179 -13.44 -6.35 15.73
C ILE A 179 -13.32 -4.93 16.28
N TYR A 180 -12.25 -4.23 15.87
CA TYR A 180 -11.94 -2.89 16.32
C TYR A 180 -11.55 -1.99 15.16
N ASN A 181 -11.81 -0.70 15.28
CA ASN A 181 -11.09 0.29 14.53
C ASN A 181 -9.64 0.32 15.03
N ALA A 182 -8.71 0.65 14.16
CA ALA A 182 -7.31 0.66 14.56
C ALA A 182 -6.49 1.69 13.79
N LYS A 183 -5.45 2.18 14.46
CA LYS A 183 -4.39 2.99 13.88
C LYS A 183 -3.06 2.28 14.06
N MET A 184 -2.27 2.20 13.00
CA MET A 184 -0.90 1.69 13.06
C MET A 184 0.08 2.83 12.80
N ILE A 185 1.19 2.81 13.52
CA ILE A 185 2.31 3.74 13.38
C ILE A 185 3.55 2.89 13.09
N ASN A 186 4.19 3.12 11.95
CA ASN A 186 5.48 2.53 11.66
C ASN A 186 6.60 3.23 12.44
N LEU A 187 7.47 2.46 13.06
CA LEU A 187 8.65 2.91 13.78
C LEU A 187 9.84 2.88 12.83
N ILE A 188 10.36 4.07 12.50
CA ILE A 188 11.36 4.25 11.46
C ILE A 188 12.68 4.63 12.09
N GLY A 189 13.76 3.92 11.73
CA GLY A 189 15.09 4.17 12.29
C GLY A 189 15.11 4.12 13.81
N ASP A 190 15.60 5.16 14.44
CA ASP A 190 15.79 5.24 15.90
C ASP A 190 14.48 5.32 16.71
N ASP A 191 13.33 5.56 16.07
CA ASP A 191 12.02 5.54 16.75
C ASP A 191 11.84 4.24 17.56
N ILE A 192 12.38 3.11 17.07
CA ILE A 192 12.25 1.81 17.73
C ILE A 192 12.80 1.77 19.15
N LEU A 193 13.85 2.53 19.42
CA LEU A 193 14.53 2.55 20.73
C LEU A 193 13.61 3.07 21.81
N ILE A 194 12.82 4.10 21.51
CA ILE A 194 11.85 4.70 22.45
C ILE A 194 10.79 3.66 22.83
N TYR A 195 10.39 2.82 21.87
CA TYR A 195 9.30 1.86 22.08
C TYR A 195 9.75 0.56 22.74
N ARG A 196 11.03 0.17 22.67
CA ARG A 196 11.55 -1.04 23.32
C ARG A 196 11.43 -1.00 24.83
N ASP A 197 11.60 0.19 25.43
CA ASP A 197 11.54 0.39 26.87
C ASP A 197 10.18 0.91 27.38
N LYS A 198 9.23 1.12 26.44
CA LYS A 198 7.91 1.65 26.77
C LYS A 198 7.00 0.59 27.37
N LYS A 199 6.25 0.94 28.42
CA LYS A 199 5.10 0.16 28.87
C LYS A 199 3.89 0.50 28.00
N PHE A 200 3.18 -0.52 27.53
CA PHE A 200 2.02 -0.38 26.66
C PHE A 200 0.73 -0.56 27.46
N SER A 201 -0.32 0.15 27.05
CA SER A 201 -1.66 -0.05 27.56
C SER A 201 -2.33 -1.26 26.87
N GLU A 202 -3.49 -1.70 27.37
CA GLU A 202 -4.21 -2.88 26.86
C GLU A 202 -4.67 -2.75 25.40
N ASN A 203 -4.71 -1.55 24.85
CA ASN A 203 -5.11 -1.26 23.49
C ASN A 203 -3.93 -0.94 22.56
N GLU A 204 -2.70 -1.00 23.06
CA GLU A 204 -1.47 -0.77 22.30
C GLU A 204 -0.70 -2.08 22.08
N PHE A 205 -0.39 -2.42 20.85
CA PHE A 205 0.33 -3.64 20.46
C PHE A 205 1.59 -3.28 19.71
N PHE A 206 2.72 -3.55 20.32
CA PHE A 206 4.05 -3.27 19.79
C PHE A 206 4.64 -4.50 19.09
N PHE A 207 5.18 -4.31 17.90
CA PHE A 207 5.87 -5.34 17.13
C PHE A 207 7.25 -4.84 16.71
N ASP A 208 8.30 -5.40 17.33
CA ASP A 208 9.68 -5.21 16.89
C ASP A 208 9.99 -6.19 15.77
N TYR A 209 10.53 -5.75 14.65
CA TYR A 209 10.94 -6.63 13.55
C TYR A 209 12.29 -7.30 13.81
N LEU A 210 12.90 -7.07 14.96
CA LEU A 210 14.18 -7.66 15.43
C LEU A 210 15.32 -7.51 14.42
N LYS A 211 15.31 -6.43 13.64
CA LYS A 211 16.37 -6.13 12.69
C LYS A 211 17.63 -5.70 13.44
N LYS A 212 18.77 -6.35 13.15
CA LYS A 212 20.05 -6.10 13.83
C LYS A 212 20.54 -4.66 13.67
N ASP A 213 20.47 -4.13 12.42
CA ASP A 213 20.97 -2.80 12.12
C ASP A 213 19.84 -1.79 12.09
N ILE A 214 19.90 -0.80 12.96
CA ILE A 214 19.03 0.38 12.88
C ILE A 214 19.60 1.28 11.80
N LYS A 215 18.80 1.55 10.76
CA LYS A 215 19.15 2.43 9.64
C LYS A 215 18.13 3.52 9.48
N ASN A 216 18.59 4.73 9.20
CA ASN A 216 17.72 5.83 8.83
C ASN A 216 16.77 5.40 7.70
N LYS A 217 15.51 5.83 7.76
CA LYS A 217 14.42 5.48 6.81
C LYS A 217 14.06 3.99 6.73
N ARG A 218 14.55 3.13 7.61
CA ARG A 218 14.18 1.72 7.66
C ARG A 218 13.06 1.49 8.65
N LYS A 219 11.98 0.82 8.23
CA LYS A 219 10.93 0.36 9.13
C LYS A 219 11.49 -0.72 10.05
N MET A 220 11.56 -0.43 11.34
CA MET A 220 12.14 -1.28 12.38
C MET A 220 11.10 -2.06 13.18
N GLY A 221 9.88 -1.56 13.22
CA GLY A 221 8.76 -2.13 13.91
C GLY A 221 7.49 -1.36 13.61
N HIS A 222 6.42 -1.68 14.30
CA HIS A 222 5.20 -0.87 14.32
C HIS A 222 4.48 -0.99 15.67
N ILE A 223 3.63 -0.03 15.94
CA ILE A 223 2.65 -0.10 17.02
C ILE A 223 1.25 -0.02 16.42
N THR A 224 0.38 -0.91 16.83
CA THR A 224 -1.06 -0.86 16.51
C THR A 224 -1.83 -0.43 17.75
N ILE A 225 -2.70 0.54 17.59
CA ILE A 225 -3.59 1.06 18.63
C ILE A 225 -5.01 0.75 18.21
N ILE A 226 -5.75 -0.02 19.02
CA ILE A 226 -7.16 -0.32 18.76
C ILE A 226 -8.06 0.64 19.53
N GLU A 227 -9.18 0.98 18.91
CA GLU A 227 -10.28 1.75 19.53
C GLU A 227 -11.36 0.74 19.94
N LYS A 228 -11.51 0.55 21.27
CA LYS A 228 -12.55 -0.30 21.87
C LYS A 228 -13.90 0.41 21.92
#